data_2f190c6d0b4a61809cd118aadb200fdf
#
_entry.id   2f190c6d0b4a61809cd118aadb200fdf
#
_cell.length_a   1.000
_cell.length_b   1.000
_cell.length_c   1.000
_cell.angle_alpha   90.00
_cell.angle_beta   90.00
_cell.angle_gamma   90.00
#
_symmetry.space_group_name_H-M   'P 1'
#
loop_
_entity.id
_entity.type
_entity.pdbx_description
1 polymer ?
#
loop_
_entity_poly.entity_id
_entity_poly.type
_entity_poly.pdbx_seq_one_letter_code
_entity_poly.pdbx_strand_id
1 'polypeptide(L)'
;HYGIGAFNENNLEWTAAILDAAEELQSPVIIQCTSGAAKWQVSYRVVADMVRRLVEDKNITVPVALHLDHGSYEDAFKCIEAGFTSIMYDGSHEPDFETNLKRTEEVVKAAHAKGISVEAEVGGIGGTEDGVTAKGELADPEQCAKIADLGVDFLACGIGNIHGIDRKSTRLNSSHRL
;
A
#
# COMPACT_ATOMS: atom_id res chain seq x y z
N HIS A 1 -18.20 -10.61 4.49
CA HIS A 1 -16.79 -10.22 4.48
C HIS A 1 -16.07 -10.94 3.34
N TYR A 2 -15.29 -10.23 2.56
CA TYR A 2 -14.46 -10.76 1.47
C TYR A 2 -13.21 -9.91 1.36
N GLY A 3 -12.11 -10.49 0.83
CA GLY A 3 -10.90 -9.75 0.55
C GLY A 3 -11.02 -8.98 -0.76
N ILE A 4 -10.49 -7.76 -0.80
CA ILE A 4 -10.35 -6.98 -2.03
C ILE A 4 -8.94 -7.23 -2.57
N GLY A 5 -8.83 -7.53 -3.86
CA GLY A 5 -7.54 -7.71 -4.52
C GLY A 5 -6.76 -6.40 -4.58
N ALA A 6 -5.49 -6.45 -4.17
CA ALA A 6 -4.56 -5.36 -4.30
C ALA A 6 -3.45 -5.79 -5.27
N PHE A 7 -3.26 -5.04 -6.35
CA PHE A 7 -2.37 -5.42 -7.44
C PHE A 7 -1.38 -4.30 -7.73
N ASN A 8 -0.08 -4.67 -7.76
CA ASN A 8 0.97 -3.75 -8.12
C ASN A 8 0.88 -3.38 -9.60
N GLU A 9 0.81 -2.10 -9.85
CA GLU A 9 0.92 -1.54 -11.18
C GLU A 9 2.37 -1.08 -11.44
N ASN A 10 2.85 -1.21 -12.67
CA ASN A 10 4.17 -0.77 -13.05
C ASN A 10 4.19 0.01 -14.37
N ASN A 11 3.08 0.07 -15.07
CA ASN A 11 2.93 0.77 -16.35
C ASN A 11 1.46 0.86 -16.77
N LEU A 12 1.23 1.59 -17.86
CA LEU A 12 -0.10 1.80 -18.47
C LEU A 12 -0.82 0.48 -18.78
N GLU A 13 -0.10 -0.48 -19.36
CA GLU A 13 -0.68 -1.73 -19.86
C GLU A 13 -1.14 -2.62 -18.72
N TRP A 14 -0.37 -2.69 -17.64
CA TRP A 14 -0.74 -3.44 -16.42
C TRP A 14 -1.94 -2.78 -15.74
N THR A 15 -1.91 -1.48 -15.58
CA THR A 15 -3.03 -0.73 -14.99
C THR A 15 -4.31 -0.95 -15.79
N ALA A 16 -4.23 -0.86 -17.11
CA ALA A 16 -5.37 -1.10 -17.99
C ALA A 16 -5.93 -2.52 -17.84
N ALA A 17 -5.06 -3.54 -17.80
CA ALA A 17 -5.47 -4.93 -17.64
C ALA A 17 -6.11 -5.21 -16.26
N ILE A 18 -5.57 -4.62 -15.19
CA ILE A 18 -6.15 -4.73 -13.84
C ILE A 18 -7.56 -4.13 -13.82
N LEU A 19 -7.74 -2.95 -14.39
CA LEU A 19 -9.03 -2.27 -14.45
C LEU A 19 -10.05 -3.05 -15.29
N ASP A 20 -9.64 -3.58 -16.45
CA ASP A 20 -10.51 -4.41 -17.30
C ASP A 20 -11.00 -5.67 -16.56
N ALA A 21 -10.10 -6.36 -15.87
CA ALA A 21 -10.45 -7.53 -15.09
C ALA A 21 -11.38 -7.18 -13.91
N ALA A 22 -11.15 -6.08 -13.23
CA ALA A 22 -12.00 -5.62 -12.14
C ALA A 22 -13.42 -5.28 -12.62
N GLU A 23 -13.55 -4.59 -13.76
CA GLU A 23 -14.84 -4.25 -14.35
C GLU A 23 -15.57 -5.49 -14.88
N GLU A 24 -14.89 -6.40 -15.58
CA GLU A 24 -15.47 -7.65 -16.07
C GLU A 24 -16.04 -8.51 -14.92
N LEU A 25 -15.32 -8.58 -13.79
CA LEU A 25 -15.72 -9.35 -12.63
C LEU A 25 -16.65 -8.59 -11.67
N GLN A 26 -16.95 -7.32 -11.95
CA GLN A 26 -17.70 -6.42 -11.06
C GLN A 26 -17.15 -6.44 -9.62
N SER A 27 -15.83 -6.42 -9.49
CA SER A 27 -15.11 -6.49 -8.23
C SER A 27 -14.39 -5.18 -7.91
N PRO A 28 -14.53 -4.63 -6.71
CA PRO A 28 -13.65 -3.55 -6.26
C PRO A 28 -12.17 -3.94 -6.37
N VAL A 29 -11.30 -2.96 -6.61
CA VAL A 29 -9.87 -3.21 -6.77
C VAL A 29 -9.03 -2.13 -6.10
N ILE A 30 -7.88 -2.53 -5.56
CA ILE A 30 -6.83 -1.63 -5.10
C ILE A 30 -5.68 -1.72 -6.10
N ILE A 31 -5.33 -0.60 -6.70
CA ILE A 31 -4.14 -0.45 -7.55
C ILE A 31 -3.01 0.05 -6.67
N GLN A 32 -1.96 -0.73 -6.53
CA GLN A 32 -0.82 -0.42 -5.69
C GLN A 32 0.34 0.14 -6.52
N CYS A 33 0.99 1.17 -6.01
CA CYS A 33 2.18 1.77 -6.61
C CYS A 33 3.27 1.89 -5.57
N THR A 34 4.41 1.22 -5.78
CA THR A 34 5.59 1.38 -4.95
C THR A 34 6.37 2.64 -5.32
N SER A 35 7.27 3.08 -4.43
CA SER A 35 8.20 4.18 -4.73
C SER A 35 9.09 3.89 -5.95
N GLY A 36 9.47 2.63 -6.15
CA GLY A 36 10.22 2.18 -7.33
C GLY A 36 9.41 2.33 -8.61
N ALA A 37 8.17 1.82 -8.62
CA ALA A 37 7.28 1.93 -9.78
C ALA A 37 7.00 3.40 -10.17
N ALA A 38 6.75 4.26 -9.18
CA ALA A 38 6.53 5.68 -9.42
C ALA A 38 7.75 6.39 -10.05
N LYS A 39 8.97 6.04 -9.64
CA LYS A 39 10.21 6.57 -10.23
C LYS A 39 10.36 6.18 -11.70
N TRP A 40 10.04 4.93 -12.05
CA TRP A 40 10.05 4.47 -13.43
C TRP A 40 9.01 5.17 -14.30
N GLN A 41 7.88 5.53 -13.71
CA GLN A 41 6.77 6.25 -14.35
C GLN A 41 6.87 7.77 -14.18
N VAL A 42 8.03 8.29 -13.86
CA VAL A 42 8.37 9.70 -13.68
C VAL A 42 7.97 10.27 -12.32
N SER A 43 6.73 10.07 -11.85
CA SER A 43 6.29 10.62 -10.57
C SER A 43 4.93 10.05 -10.13
N TYR A 44 4.63 10.17 -8.83
CA TYR A 44 3.31 9.83 -8.26
C TYR A 44 2.16 10.59 -8.95
N ARG A 45 2.37 11.83 -9.36
CA ARG A 45 1.35 12.62 -10.08
C ARG A 45 1.02 12.01 -11.43
N VAL A 46 2.03 11.58 -12.18
CA VAL A 46 1.83 10.90 -13.47
C VAL A 46 1.04 9.61 -13.28
N VAL A 47 1.39 8.81 -12.26
CA VAL A 47 0.64 7.59 -11.93
C VAL A 47 -0.81 7.92 -11.58
N ALA A 48 -1.05 8.90 -10.70
CA ALA A 48 -2.41 9.27 -10.30
C ALA A 48 -3.25 9.77 -11.48
N ASP A 49 -2.67 10.59 -12.36
CA ASP A 49 -3.36 11.09 -13.55
C ASP A 49 -3.63 9.97 -14.55
N MET A 50 -2.69 9.03 -14.76
CA MET A 50 -2.86 7.86 -15.60
C MET A 50 -4.01 6.98 -15.11
N VAL A 51 -4.01 6.60 -13.83
CA VAL A 51 -5.08 5.76 -13.26
C VAL A 51 -6.43 6.44 -13.40
N ARG A 52 -6.52 7.73 -13.06
CA ARG A 52 -7.77 8.51 -13.16
C ARG A 52 -8.31 8.53 -14.59
N ARG A 53 -7.43 8.79 -15.58
CA ARG A 53 -7.81 8.81 -16.99
C ARG A 53 -8.26 7.45 -17.48
N LEU A 54 -7.57 6.38 -17.11
CA LEU A 54 -8.00 5.03 -17.49
C LEU A 54 -9.36 4.67 -16.89
N VAL A 55 -9.64 5.05 -15.64
CA VAL A 55 -10.96 4.84 -15.02
C VAL A 55 -12.04 5.59 -15.78
N GLU A 56 -11.80 6.85 -16.15
CA GLU A 56 -12.74 7.68 -16.92
C GLU A 56 -12.95 7.13 -18.35
N ASP A 57 -11.86 6.94 -19.12
CA ASP A 57 -11.93 6.59 -20.53
C ASP A 57 -12.47 5.16 -20.78
N LYS A 58 -12.22 4.24 -19.84
CA LYS A 58 -12.74 2.87 -19.88
C LYS A 58 -14.14 2.73 -19.29
N ASN A 59 -14.70 3.80 -18.73
CA ASN A 59 -15.99 3.80 -18.03
C ASN A 59 -16.05 2.74 -16.91
N ILE A 60 -15.00 2.64 -16.10
CA ILE A 60 -14.94 1.73 -14.96
C ILE A 60 -15.99 2.13 -13.93
N THR A 61 -16.86 1.21 -13.57
CA THR A 61 -18.00 1.43 -12.65
C THR A 61 -17.76 0.89 -11.26
N VAL A 62 -16.82 -0.05 -11.12
CA VAL A 62 -16.44 -0.62 -9.81
C VAL A 62 -15.59 0.36 -8.99
N PRO A 63 -15.65 0.29 -7.66
CA PRO A 63 -14.77 1.09 -6.81
C PRO A 63 -13.29 0.78 -7.07
N VAL A 64 -12.49 1.82 -7.28
CA VAL A 64 -11.04 1.75 -7.48
C VAL A 64 -10.35 2.60 -6.43
N ALA A 65 -9.42 2.02 -5.69
CA ALA A 65 -8.49 2.75 -4.82
C ALA A 65 -7.10 2.77 -5.46
N LEU A 66 -6.45 3.93 -5.42
CA LEU A 66 -5.03 4.06 -5.75
C LEU A 66 -4.24 4.18 -4.45
N HIS A 67 -3.36 3.23 -4.20
CA HIS A 67 -2.67 3.02 -2.94
C HIS A 67 -1.14 3.15 -3.11
N LEU A 68 -0.51 3.92 -2.23
CA LEU A 68 0.95 3.88 -2.06
C LEU A 68 1.31 2.64 -1.24
N ASP A 69 2.18 1.80 -1.79
CA ASP A 69 2.65 0.57 -1.16
C ASP A 69 4.08 0.76 -0.65
N HIS A 70 4.32 0.46 0.63
CA HIS A 70 5.61 0.64 1.34
C HIS A 70 6.28 2.00 1.12
N GLY A 71 5.54 3.08 1.36
CA GLY A 71 6.06 4.44 1.19
C GLY A 71 6.89 4.95 2.35
N SER A 72 7.94 5.72 2.04
CA SER A 72 8.64 6.51 3.04
C SER A 72 7.76 7.65 3.58
N TYR A 73 8.21 8.28 4.68
CA TYR A 73 7.52 9.44 5.24
C TYR A 73 7.33 10.56 4.20
N GLU A 74 8.36 10.88 3.43
CA GLU A 74 8.29 11.89 2.38
C GLU A 74 7.38 11.47 1.21
N ASP A 75 7.38 10.18 0.85
CA ASP A 75 6.57 9.68 -0.24
C ASP A 75 5.07 9.68 0.11
N ALA A 76 4.73 9.45 1.38
CA ALA A 76 3.35 9.59 1.86
C ALA A 76 2.78 10.98 1.56
N PHE A 77 3.52 12.05 1.88
CA PHE A 77 3.09 13.42 1.59
C PHE A 77 3.02 13.74 0.10
N LYS A 78 3.97 13.23 -0.70
CA LYS A 78 3.92 13.38 -2.17
C LYS A 78 2.67 12.72 -2.76
N CYS A 79 2.28 11.53 -2.25
CA CYS A 79 1.07 10.84 -2.70
C CYS A 79 -0.21 11.55 -2.25
N ILE A 80 -0.25 12.11 -1.02
CA ILE A 80 -1.34 12.98 -0.57
C ILE A 80 -1.55 14.16 -1.53
N GLU A 81 -0.47 14.79 -1.98
CA GLU A 81 -0.54 15.91 -2.93
C GLU A 81 -0.83 15.47 -4.37
N ALA A 82 -0.44 14.26 -4.75
CA ALA A 82 -0.70 13.70 -6.08
C ALA A 82 -2.15 13.23 -6.27
N GLY A 83 -2.91 13.05 -5.16
CA GLY A 83 -4.30 12.61 -5.21
C GLY A 83 -4.48 11.10 -5.16
N PHE A 84 -3.60 10.40 -4.48
CA PHE A 84 -3.82 9.01 -4.06
C PHE A 84 -5.00 8.94 -3.09
N THR A 85 -5.70 7.82 -3.08
CA THR A 85 -6.88 7.62 -2.23
C THR A 85 -6.59 6.79 -0.99
N SER A 86 -5.42 6.15 -0.95
CA SER A 86 -4.95 5.33 0.16
C SER A 86 -3.42 5.36 0.21
N ILE A 87 -2.85 5.30 1.40
CA ILE A 87 -1.40 5.45 1.60
C ILE A 87 -0.95 4.48 2.67
N MET A 88 0.08 3.67 2.38
CA MET A 88 0.86 2.98 3.38
C MET A 88 2.11 3.79 3.71
N TYR A 89 2.22 4.22 4.96
CA TYR A 89 3.48 4.67 5.51
C TYR A 89 4.17 3.50 6.21
N ASP A 90 5.28 3.06 5.63
CA ASP A 90 6.09 1.99 6.19
C ASP A 90 7.13 2.56 7.16
N GLY A 91 6.76 2.58 8.43
CA GLY A 91 7.63 3.02 9.53
C GLY A 91 8.51 1.91 10.11
N SER A 92 8.51 0.69 9.53
CA SER A 92 9.34 -0.42 10.01
C SER A 92 10.84 -0.18 9.85
N HIS A 93 11.20 0.73 8.94
CA HIS A 93 12.58 1.13 8.67
C HIS A 93 13.06 2.33 9.50
N GLU A 94 12.21 2.89 10.37
CA GLU A 94 12.59 3.98 11.24
C GLU A 94 13.58 3.50 12.33
N PRO A 95 14.44 4.40 12.85
CA PRO A 95 15.48 4.02 13.80
C PRO A 95 14.92 3.49 15.14
N ASP A 96 13.69 3.86 15.48
CA ASP A 96 13.00 3.45 16.69
C ASP A 96 11.47 3.56 16.54
N PHE A 97 10.76 2.88 17.43
CA PHE A 97 9.30 2.85 17.42
C PHE A 97 8.66 4.22 17.70
N GLU A 98 9.26 5.05 18.54
CA GLU A 98 8.71 6.38 18.84
C GLU A 98 8.73 7.30 17.62
N THR A 99 9.75 7.16 16.79
CA THR A 99 9.82 7.86 15.50
C THR A 99 8.74 7.36 14.55
N ASN A 100 8.54 6.03 14.45
CA ASN A 100 7.44 5.46 13.67
C ASN A 100 6.09 5.99 14.16
N LEU A 101 5.81 5.90 15.45
CA LEU A 101 4.56 6.35 16.07
C LEU A 101 4.25 7.81 15.74
N LYS A 102 5.22 8.69 15.95
CA LYS A 102 5.07 10.13 15.69
C LYS A 102 4.81 10.42 14.21
N ARG A 103 5.59 9.83 13.31
CA ARG A 103 5.45 10.04 11.87
C ARG A 103 4.14 9.48 11.34
N THR A 104 3.71 8.32 11.85
CA THR A 104 2.39 7.76 11.54
C THR A 104 1.27 8.73 11.94
N GLU A 105 1.33 9.33 13.13
CA GLU A 105 0.34 10.31 13.57
C GLU A 105 0.27 11.52 12.62
N GLU A 106 1.41 12.03 12.18
CA GLU A 106 1.49 13.15 11.26
C GLU A 106 0.89 12.80 9.88
N VAL A 107 1.18 11.60 9.36
CA VAL A 107 0.62 11.11 8.10
C VAL A 107 -0.89 10.91 8.21
N VAL A 108 -1.38 10.28 9.28
CA VAL A 108 -2.82 10.09 9.53
C VAL A 108 -3.56 11.43 9.52
N LYS A 109 -3.07 12.42 10.27
CA LYS A 109 -3.68 13.75 10.30
C LYS A 109 -3.76 14.40 8.92
N ALA A 110 -2.67 14.33 8.15
CA ALA A 110 -2.61 14.94 6.82
C ALA A 110 -3.50 14.22 5.80
N ALA A 111 -3.49 12.89 5.80
CA ALA A 111 -4.27 12.06 4.89
C ALA A 111 -5.78 12.15 5.19
N HIS A 112 -6.18 11.99 6.46
CA HIS A 112 -7.58 12.06 6.87
C HIS A 112 -8.20 13.43 6.63
N ALA A 113 -7.43 14.53 6.71
CA ALA A 113 -7.92 15.86 6.35
C ALA A 113 -8.35 15.96 4.87
N LYS A 114 -7.90 15.05 4.02
CA LYS A 114 -8.28 14.95 2.60
C LYS A 114 -9.16 13.72 2.28
N GLY A 115 -9.59 12.96 3.29
CA GLY A 115 -10.41 11.75 3.13
C GLY A 115 -9.63 10.56 2.54
N ILE A 116 -8.31 10.52 2.75
CA ILE A 116 -7.40 9.48 2.27
C ILE A 116 -7.18 8.49 3.41
N SER A 117 -7.36 7.19 3.16
CA SER A 117 -7.10 6.14 4.15
C SER A 117 -5.60 5.89 4.35
N VAL A 118 -5.24 5.45 5.56
CA VAL A 118 -3.85 5.22 5.96
C VAL A 118 -3.65 3.79 6.43
N GLU A 119 -2.61 3.16 5.92
CA GLU A 119 -2.02 1.92 6.41
C GLU A 119 -0.69 2.23 7.08
N ALA A 120 -0.39 1.50 8.16
CA ALA A 120 0.90 1.56 8.85
C ALA A 120 1.47 0.16 9.04
N GLU A 121 2.78 0.07 9.32
CA GLU A 121 3.46 -1.21 9.59
C GLU A 121 4.08 -1.25 10.98
N VAL A 122 3.94 -2.41 11.64
CA VAL A 122 4.59 -2.73 12.92
C VAL A 122 5.31 -4.08 12.81
N GLY A 123 6.54 -4.12 13.30
CA GLY A 123 7.46 -5.21 13.01
C GLY A 123 7.99 -5.04 11.59
N GLY A 124 8.40 -6.11 10.95
CA GLY A 124 8.87 -6.07 9.57
C GLY A 124 8.42 -7.31 8.80
N ILE A 125 7.88 -7.14 7.60
CA ILE A 125 7.58 -8.24 6.71
C ILE A 125 8.88 -8.65 6.01
N GLY A 126 9.26 -9.92 6.16
CA GLY A 126 10.49 -10.45 5.56
C GLY A 126 10.34 -10.74 4.07
N GLY A 127 11.44 -11.19 3.45
CA GLY A 127 11.45 -11.58 2.04
C GLY A 127 12.09 -10.55 1.12
N THR A 128 11.79 -10.62 -0.16
CA THR A 128 12.35 -9.69 -1.16
C THR A 128 11.21 -9.05 -1.93
N GLU A 129 11.14 -7.72 -1.89
CA GLU A 129 10.19 -6.92 -2.63
C GLU A 129 10.87 -5.65 -3.15
N ASP A 130 10.53 -5.25 -4.37
CA ASP A 130 11.08 -4.06 -5.07
C ASP A 130 12.63 -3.96 -5.04
N GLY A 131 13.30 -5.14 -5.04
CA GLY A 131 14.76 -5.23 -4.99
C GLY A 131 15.38 -5.10 -3.60
N VAL A 132 14.57 -4.93 -2.56
CA VAL A 132 14.99 -4.87 -1.16
C VAL A 132 14.74 -6.22 -0.48
N THR A 133 15.76 -6.74 0.22
CA THR A 133 15.62 -7.97 1.01
C THR A 133 15.66 -7.63 2.49
N ALA A 134 14.59 -7.98 3.20
CA ALA A 134 14.46 -7.78 4.64
C ALA A 134 14.38 -9.11 5.41
N LYS A 135 14.89 -9.10 6.63
CA LYS A 135 14.58 -10.15 7.61
C LYS A 135 13.28 -9.76 8.29
N GLY A 136 12.30 -10.66 8.29
CA GLY A 136 11.06 -10.40 9.01
C GLY A 136 11.30 -10.19 10.51
N GLU A 137 10.59 -9.26 11.09
CA GLU A 137 10.55 -9.00 12.52
C GLU A 137 9.12 -9.16 13.04
N LEU A 138 8.96 -9.87 14.16
CA LEU A 138 7.64 -10.05 14.76
C LEU A 138 7.15 -8.73 15.35
N ALA A 139 5.92 -8.38 15.03
CA ALA A 139 5.26 -7.21 15.57
C ALA A 139 5.00 -7.38 17.08
N ASP A 140 5.31 -6.34 17.86
CA ASP A 140 4.96 -6.25 19.25
C ASP A 140 3.47 -5.86 19.40
N PRO A 141 2.64 -6.65 20.11
CA PRO A 141 1.21 -6.34 20.26
C PRO A 141 0.93 -4.99 20.93
N GLU A 142 1.78 -4.52 21.86
CA GLU A 142 1.60 -3.21 22.49
C GLU A 142 1.88 -2.08 21.51
N GLN A 143 2.89 -2.25 20.64
CA GLN A 143 3.17 -1.31 19.56
C GLN A 143 2.04 -1.28 18.54
N CYS A 144 1.49 -2.45 18.17
CA CYS A 144 0.32 -2.54 17.30
C CYS A 144 -0.88 -1.77 17.86
N ALA A 145 -1.16 -1.93 19.16
CA ALA A 145 -2.25 -1.20 19.80
C ALA A 145 -2.02 0.32 19.76
N LYS A 146 -0.81 0.79 20.05
CA LYS A 146 -0.48 2.24 19.99
C LYS A 146 -0.64 2.82 18.60
N ILE A 147 -0.21 2.12 17.55
CA ILE A 147 -0.40 2.56 16.16
C ILE A 147 -1.88 2.57 15.79
N ALA A 148 -2.63 1.52 16.18
CA ALA A 148 -4.07 1.46 15.93
C ALA A 148 -4.84 2.61 16.61
N ASP A 149 -4.44 3.01 17.82
CA ASP A 149 -5.03 4.12 18.56
C ASP A 149 -4.83 5.49 17.89
N LEU A 150 -3.88 5.61 16.94
CA LEU A 150 -3.73 6.81 16.10
C LEU A 150 -4.84 6.96 15.06
N GLY A 151 -5.66 5.92 14.86
CA GLY A 151 -6.76 5.93 13.91
C GLY A 151 -6.36 5.51 12.50
N VAL A 152 -5.31 4.73 12.33
CA VAL A 152 -5.00 4.12 11.01
C VAL A 152 -6.16 3.23 10.56
N ASP A 153 -6.40 3.18 9.27
CA ASP A 153 -7.49 2.39 8.68
C ASP A 153 -7.09 0.92 8.50
N PHE A 154 -5.79 0.68 8.31
CA PHE A 154 -5.20 -0.65 8.12
C PHE A 154 -3.89 -0.76 8.89
N LEU A 155 -3.56 -1.98 9.33
CA LEU A 155 -2.31 -2.27 10.01
C LEU A 155 -1.67 -3.53 9.45
N ALA A 156 -0.49 -3.38 8.84
CA ALA A 156 0.39 -4.47 8.46
C ALA A 156 1.21 -4.91 9.68
N CYS A 157 1.08 -6.18 10.06
CA CYS A 157 1.81 -6.74 11.18
C CYS A 157 2.79 -7.80 10.71
N GLY A 158 4.03 -7.71 11.14
CA GLY A 158 5.02 -8.79 11.00
C GLY A 158 4.61 -9.97 11.89
N ILE A 159 4.03 -11.00 11.30
CA ILE A 159 3.57 -12.22 12.00
C ILE A 159 4.25 -13.49 11.50
N GLY A 160 5.43 -13.33 10.89
CA GLY A 160 6.15 -14.42 10.23
C GLY A 160 5.77 -14.61 8.76
N ASN A 161 4.96 -13.71 8.21
CA ASN A 161 4.68 -13.58 6.78
C ASN A 161 5.90 -13.02 6.03
N ILE A 162 5.97 -13.34 4.75
CA ILE A 162 7.07 -12.88 3.89
C ILE A 162 6.55 -12.47 2.52
N HIS A 163 7.25 -11.53 1.89
CA HIS A 163 7.07 -11.24 0.48
C HIS A 163 7.69 -12.34 -0.38
N GLY A 164 7.00 -12.71 -1.47
CA GLY A 164 7.48 -13.67 -2.45
C GLY A 164 6.84 -15.04 -2.36
N ILE A 165 7.54 -16.05 -2.91
CA ILE A 165 7.04 -17.42 -3.00
C ILE A 165 7.32 -18.15 -1.68
N ASP A 166 6.28 -18.64 -1.03
CA ASP A 166 6.42 -19.54 0.11
C ASP A 166 6.96 -20.89 -0.39
N ARG A 167 8.23 -21.13 -0.12
CA ARG A 167 8.92 -22.37 -0.50
C ARG A 167 8.42 -23.62 0.24
N LYS A 168 7.67 -23.44 1.35
CA LYS A 168 7.17 -24.58 2.15
C LYS A 168 5.81 -25.06 1.66
N SER A 169 5.01 -24.23 1.00
CA SER A 169 3.64 -24.57 0.65
C SER A 169 3.32 -24.50 -0.83
N THR A 170 4.24 -24.17 -1.71
CA THR A 170 4.00 -23.93 -3.16
C THR A 170 2.88 -22.91 -3.44
N ARG A 171 2.41 -22.18 -2.43
CA ARG A 171 1.41 -21.13 -2.55
C ARG A 171 2.13 -19.80 -2.64
N LEU A 172 1.66 -18.94 -3.54
CA LEU A 172 2.00 -17.52 -3.49
C LEU A 172 1.52 -17.00 -2.14
N ASN A 173 2.46 -16.55 -1.31
CA ASN A 173 2.11 -15.88 -0.08
C ASN A 173 1.82 -14.43 -0.42
N SER A 174 0.55 -14.10 -0.58
CA SER A 174 0.17 -12.70 -0.58
C SER A 174 0.02 -12.28 0.87
N SER A 175 0.70 -11.22 1.27
CA SER A 175 0.57 -10.56 2.56
C SER A 175 -0.89 -10.10 2.85
N HIS A 176 -1.77 -10.23 1.90
CA HIS A 176 -3.17 -9.82 1.94
C HIS A 176 -4.17 -10.98 2.16
N ARG A 177 -3.73 -12.09 2.74
CA ARG A 177 -4.67 -13.10 3.22
C ARG A 177 -5.04 -12.80 4.66
N LEU A 178 -6.13 -12.10 4.82
CA LEU A 178 -6.97 -12.19 6.00
C LEU A 178 -8.01 -13.27 5.84
#